data_31b9be595fa97a302407ec073e481f07
#
_entry.id   31b9be595fa97a302407ec073e481f07
#
_cell.length_a   1.000
_cell.length_b   1.000
_cell.length_c   1.000
_cell.angle_alpha   90.00
_cell.angle_beta   90.00
_cell.angle_gamma   90.00
#
_symmetry.space_group_name_H-M   'P 1'
#
loop_
_entity.id
_entity.type
_entity.pdbx_description
1 polymer ?
#
loop_
_entity_poly.entity_id
_entity_poly.type
_entity_poly.pdbx_seq_one_letter_code
_entity_poly.pdbx_strand_id
1 'polypeptide(L)'
;MSSKDVVVVVKLEEVDTSVASLDILLISTAGAKDVKTYTDPEDIAKDYTAESAVYKKAKVMMGQGKAKPTPASLIKKVKVVGFAEPESPEALVNAIKTFQDKDNDWYMFLTDQHEDAYIKALAAFAADSEPSEAELTAGVEDHRKFYFAETDNKELKLTDRRTVVIYTGNLDEQAEAAWIGSVGPWYPQSVTWKFKMPVGVSVPNLKESELTILEENHVNWVTNEYKKNYIKNGCCADGEWFDTILGGDWIAKTMRE
;
A
#
# COMPACT_ATOMS: atom_id res chain seq x y z
N MET A 1 -32.36 50.15 21.89
CA MET A 1 -31.25 49.85 20.95
C MET A 1 -30.96 48.37 21.08
N SER A 2 -31.32 47.59 20.05
CA SER A 2 -31.10 46.15 20.06
C SER A 2 -29.61 45.91 19.72
N SER A 3 -28.86 45.23 20.60
CA SER A 3 -27.53 44.75 20.30
C SER A 3 -27.66 43.66 19.26
N LYS A 4 -27.04 43.87 18.11
CA LYS A 4 -26.92 42.79 17.11
C LYS A 4 -25.84 41.84 17.62
N ASP A 5 -26.26 40.63 17.96
CA ASP A 5 -25.33 39.57 18.28
C ASP A 5 -24.49 39.24 17.01
N VAL A 6 -23.19 39.34 17.14
CA VAL A 6 -22.26 38.95 16.10
C VAL A 6 -22.14 37.41 16.15
N VAL A 7 -22.78 36.73 15.20
CA VAL A 7 -22.59 35.29 15.04
C VAL A 7 -21.31 35.06 14.26
N VAL A 8 -20.26 34.63 14.93
CA VAL A 8 -19.03 34.16 14.28
C VAL A 8 -19.21 32.68 13.95
N VAL A 9 -19.45 32.36 12.67
CA VAL A 9 -19.42 30.98 12.18
C VAL A 9 -17.98 30.65 11.88
N VAL A 10 -17.31 29.93 12.77
CA VAL A 10 -16.01 29.33 12.48
C VAL A 10 -16.28 28.05 11.68
N LYS A 11 -16.12 28.11 10.36
CA LYS A 11 -15.94 26.90 9.56
C LYS A 11 -14.52 26.42 9.85
N LEU A 12 -14.40 25.33 10.63
CA LEU A 12 -13.21 24.51 10.59
C LEU A 12 -13.22 23.86 9.19
N GLU A 13 -12.50 24.44 8.25
CA GLU A 13 -12.07 23.68 7.09
C GLU A 13 -11.22 22.54 7.66
N GLU A 14 -11.62 21.28 7.38
CA GLU A 14 -10.71 20.16 7.60
C GLU A 14 -9.45 20.54 6.83
N VAL A 15 -8.34 20.64 7.53
CA VAL A 15 -7.03 20.77 6.89
C VAL A 15 -6.96 19.62 5.92
N ASP A 16 -6.83 19.92 4.64
CA ASP A 16 -6.71 18.88 3.61
C ASP A 16 -5.45 18.08 3.92
N THR A 17 -5.64 16.94 4.57
CA THR A 17 -4.58 16.00 4.89
C THR A 17 -4.22 15.13 3.68
N SER A 18 -4.68 15.51 2.49
CA SER A 18 -4.41 14.79 1.24
C SER A 18 -2.91 14.63 0.96
N VAL A 19 -2.10 15.57 1.42
CA VAL A 19 -0.63 15.49 1.33
C VAL A 19 -0.04 14.34 2.16
N ALA A 20 -0.76 13.87 3.17
CA ALA A 20 -0.35 12.75 4.02
C ALA A 20 -1.11 11.46 3.71
N SER A 21 -2.12 11.50 2.84
CA SER A 21 -2.84 10.30 2.48
C SER A 21 -2.00 9.48 1.49
N LEU A 22 -1.70 8.27 1.88
CA LEU A 22 -1.26 7.25 0.95
C LEU A 22 -2.46 6.92 0.08
N ASP A 23 -2.50 7.46 -1.15
CA ASP A 23 -3.55 7.15 -2.10
C ASP A 23 -3.34 5.72 -2.58
N ILE A 24 -4.16 4.81 -2.04
CA ILE A 24 -4.01 3.36 -2.19
C ILE A 24 -4.95 2.88 -3.28
N LEU A 25 -4.38 2.16 -4.26
CA LEU A 25 -5.10 1.49 -5.32
C LEU A 25 -5.09 -0.03 -5.10
N LEU A 26 -6.27 -0.62 -5.01
CA LEU A 26 -6.45 -2.07 -5.06
C LEU A 26 -6.83 -2.48 -6.48
N ILE A 27 -6.08 -3.40 -7.05
CA ILE A 27 -6.27 -3.89 -8.41
C ILE A 27 -6.83 -5.30 -8.36
N SER A 28 -8.01 -5.49 -8.94
CA SER A 28 -8.59 -6.81 -9.17
C SER A 28 -8.37 -7.26 -10.60
N THR A 29 -8.05 -8.51 -10.79
CA THR A 29 -7.97 -9.14 -12.12
C THR A 29 -9.16 -10.08 -12.40
N ALA A 30 -10.18 -10.06 -11.55
CA ALA A 30 -11.35 -10.93 -11.66
C ALA A 30 -12.46 -10.40 -12.58
N GLY A 31 -12.22 -9.32 -13.31
CA GLY A 31 -13.17 -8.72 -14.25
C GLY A 31 -13.00 -7.21 -14.38
N ALA A 32 -13.19 -6.68 -15.58
CA ALA A 32 -13.06 -5.26 -15.86
C ALA A 32 -14.16 -4.46 -15.16
N LYS A 33 -13.74 -3.44 -14.40
CA LYS A 33 -14.63 -2.48 -13.72
C LYS A 33 -13.94 -1.12 -13.65
N ASP A 34 -14.72 -0.07 -13.82
CA ASP A 34 -14.25 1.29 -13.67
C ASP A 34 -13.71 1.55 -12.26
N VAL A 35 -12.73 2.44 -12.18
CA VAL A 35 -12.17 2.87 -10.90
C VAL A 35 -13.24 3.54 -10.03
N LYS A 36 -13.25 3.19 -8.76
CA LYS A 36 -14.15 3.79 -7.78
C LYS A 36 -13.46 3.90 -6.43
N THR A 37 -13.73 4.99 -5.74
CA THR A 37 -13.26 5.21 -4.36
C THR A 37 -14.30 4.70 -3.37
N TYR A 38 -13.86 3.92 -2.40
CA TYR A 38 -14.69 3.33 -1.34
C TYR A 38 -14.24 3.82 0.02
N THR A 39 -15.20 4.12 0.87
CA THR A 39 -15.00 4.51 2.29
C THR A 39 -15.50 3.43 3.24
N ASP A 40 -16.24 2.45 2.73
CA ASP A 40 -16.72 1.27 3.46
C ASP A 40 -16.38 0.02 2.64
N PRO A 41 -15.66 -0.97 3.21
CA PRO A 41 -15.38 -2.23 2.54
C PRO A 41 -16.65 -2.98 2.09
N GLU A 42 -17.75 -2.85 2.81
CA GLU A 42 -18.99 -3.55 2.47
C GLU A 42 -19.61 -3.05 1.13
N ASP A 43 -19.27 -1.84 0.70
CA ASP A 43 -19.66 -1.36 -0.64
C ASP A 43 -18.81 -2.01 -1.75
N ILE A 44 -17.56 -2.39 -1.45
CA ILE A 44 -16.73 -3.18 -2.37
C ILE A 44 -17.37 -4.57 -2.58
N ALA A 45 -17.88 -5.19 -1.52
CA ALA A 45 -18.54 -6.49 -1.62
C ALA A 45 -19.78 -6.48 -2.54
N LYS A 46 -20.46 -5.35 -2.66
CA LYS A 46 -21.61 -5.20 -3.59
C LYS A 46 -21.16 -5.19 -5.05
N ASP A 47 -20.00 -4.58 -5.33
CA ASP A 47 -19.47 -4.44 -6.68
C ASP A 47 -18.62 -5.65 -7.10
N TYR A 48 -17.83 -6.26 -6.17
CA TYR A 48 -16.83 -7.30 -6.43
C TYR A 48 -17.13 -8.66 -5.78
N THR A 49 -18.07 -8.78 -4.91
CA THR A 49 -18.39 -9.92 -4.02
C THR A 49 -17.55 -9.96 -2.74
N ALA A 50 -18.11 -10.59 -1.71
CA ALA A 50 -17.44 -10.75 -0.40
C ALA A 50 -16.24 -11.72 -0.43
N GLU A 51 -16.13 -12.54 -1.45
CA GLU A 51 -15.02 -13.49 -1.62
C GLU A 51 -13.85 -12.91 -2.41
N SER A 52 -14.03 -11.75 -3.05
CA SER A 52 -12.98 -11.11 -3.84
C SER A 52 -11.78 -10.71 -2.99
N ALA A 53 -10.58 -10.85 -3.54
CA ALA A 53 -9.35 -10.45 -2.86
C ALA A 53 -9.35 -8.95 -2.52
N VAL A 54 -9.84 -8.08 -3.42
CA VAL A 54 -9.91 -6.63 -3.17
C VAL A 54 -10.84 -6.27 -2.00
N TYR A 55 -11.95 -6.98 -1.82
CA TYR A 55 -12.79 -6.80 -0.63
C TYR A 55 -12.05 -7.25 0.64
N LYS A 56 -11.44 -8.45 0.61
CA LYS A 56 -10.67 -8.98 1.75
C LYS A 56 -9.54 -8.03 2.14
N LYS A 57 -8.76 -7.55 1.17
CA LYS A 57 -7.68 -6.57 1.38
C LYS A 57 -8.19 -5.26 1.98
N ALA A 58 -9.24 -4.68 1.41
CA ALA A 58 -9.84 -3.45 1.93
C ALA A 58 -10.38 -3.63 3.35
N LYS A 59 -11.06 -4.74 3.62
CA LYS A 59 -11.63 -5.05 4.94
C LYS A 59 -10.54 -5.20 6.01
N VAL A 60 -9.47 -5.91 5.69
CA VAL A 60 -8.32 -6.08 6.58
C VAL A 60 -7.61 -4.73 6.79
N MET A 61 -7.32 -4.00 5.73
CA MET A 61 -6.63 -2.71 5.75
C MET A 61 -7.41 -1.66 6.56
N MET A 62 -8.67 -1.44 6.24
CA MET A 62 -9.52 -0.46 6.92
C MET A 62 -9.97 -0.92 8.30
N GLY A 63 -9.81 -2.22 8.61
CA GLY A 63 -10.08 -2.83 9.91
C GLY A 63 -8.97 -2.65 10.93
N GLN A 64 -7.75 -2.34 10.52
CA GLN A 64 -6.65 -2.07 11.44
C GLN A 64 -6.96 -0.84 12.30
N GLY A 65 -6.40 -0.78 13.48
CA GLY A 65 -6.61 0.37 14.38
C GLY A 65 -7.96 0.42 15.11
N LYS A 66 -8.92 -0.43 14.79
CA LYS A 66 -10.22 -0.50 15.51
C LYS A 66 -10.08 -0.77 17.00
N ALA A 67 -8.99 -1.40 17.44
CA ALA A 67 -8.70 -1.65 18.85
C ALA A 67 -8.35 -0.36 19.64
N LYS A 68 -7.96 0.70 18.94
CA LYS A 68 -7.70 2.04 19.51
C LYS A 68 -8.19 3.09 18.51
N PRO A 69 -9.51 3.25 18.33
CA PRO A 69 -10.05 4.08 17.27
C PRO A 69 -9.83 5.56 17.59
N THR A 70 -8.82 6.14 16.96
CA THR A 70 -8.79 7.58 16.74
C THR A 70 -9.04 7.81 15.25
N PRO A 71 -9.71 8.88 14.84
CA PRO A 71 -9.92 9.18 13.41
C PRO A 71 -8.62 9.22 12.60
N ALA A 72 -7.49 9.50 13.25
CA ALA A 72 -6.15 9.53 12.66
C ALA A 72 -5.49 8.16 12.51
N SER A 73 -6.08 7.07 13.05
CA SER A 73 -5.47 5.73 13.04
C SER A 73 -6.10 4.77 12.05
N LEU A 74 -6.95 5.25 11.13
CA LEU A 74 -7.68 4.42 10.18
C LEU A 74 -7.43 4.87 8.75
N ILE A 75 -7.22 3.91 7.84
CA ILE A 75 -7.37 4.17 6.40
C ILE A 75 -8.85 4.46 6.15
N LYS A 76 -9.16 5.64 5.64
CA LYS A 76 -10.54 6.12 5.45
C LYS A 76 -11.11 5.82 4.08
N LYS A 77 -10.25 5.67 3.08
CA LYS A 77 -10.64 5.45 1.69
C LYS A 77 -9.62 4.59 0.96
N VAL A 78 -10.09 3.82 0.00
CA VAL A 78 -9.26 3.11 -0.97
C VAL A 78 -9.88 3.26 -2.36
N LYS A 79 -9.04 3.36 -3.40
CA LYS A 79 -9.48 3.22 -4.78
C LYS A 79 -9.46 1.75 -5.16
N VAL A 80 -10.42 1.29 -5.93
CA VAL A 80 -10.44 -0.07 -6.49
C VAL A 80 -10.70 0.02 -7.98
N VAL A 81 -9.93 -0.71 -8.77
CA VAL A 81 -10.12 -0.88 -10.20
C VAL A 81 -10.13 -2.36 -10.56
N GLY A 82 -10.96 -2.74 -11.53
CA GLY A 82 -10.99 -4.11 -12.06
C GLY A 82 -10.45 -4.17 -13.48
N PHE A 83 -9.54 -5.11 -13.72
CA PHE A 83 -9.12 -5.49 -15.08
C PHE A 83 -9.68 -6.87 -15.42
N ALA A 84 -9.82 -7.15 -16.71
CA ALA A 84 -10.07 -8.51 -17.18
C ALA A 84 -8.91 -9.42 -16.75
N GLU A 85 -9.19 -10.71 -16.59
CA GLU A 85 -8.15 -11.69 -16.28
C GLU A 85 -7.02 -11.56 -17.32
N PRO A 86 -5.79 -11.26 -16.87
CA PRO A 86 -4.69 -11.00 -17.79
C PRO A 86 -4.14 -12.29 -18.36
N GLU A 87 -3.86 -12.29 -19.66
CA GLU A 87 -3.25 -13.43 -20.37
C GLU A 87 -1.77 -13.61 -19.99
N SER A 88 -1.13 -12.58 -19.49
CA SER A 88 0.26 -12.61 -19.03
C SER A 88 0.54 -11.47 -18.03
N PRO A 89 1.67 -11.55 -17.28
CA PRO A 89 2.11 -10.45 -16.42
C PRO A 89 2.29 -9.13 -17.17
N GLU A 90 2.82 -9.16 -18.39
CA GLU A 90 3.02 -7.98 -19.22
C GLU A 90 1.69 -7.37 -19.68
N ALA A 91 0.67 -8.18 -19.91
CA ALA A 91 -0.68 -7.72 -20.25
C ALA A 91 -1.28 -6.93 -19.06
N LEU A 92 -1.10 -7.41 -17.83
CA LEU A 92 -1.53 -6.69 -16.63
C LEU A 92 -0.78 -5.35 -16.49
N VAL A 93 0.53 -5.34 -16.63
CA VAL A 93 1.34 -4.11 -16.57
C VAL A 93 0.87 -3.09 -17.62
N ASN A 94 0.60 -3.52 -18.85
CA ASN A 94 0.10 -2.65 -19.91
C ASN A 94 -1.30 -2.09 -19.59
N ALA A 95 -2.17 -2.88 -18.97
CA ALA A 95 -3.47 -2.43 -18.51
C ALA A 95 -3.33 -1.35 -17.42
N ILE A 96 -2.42 -1.55 -16.46
CA ILE A 96 -2.12 -0.59 -15.41
C ILE A 96 -1.53 0.72 -15.99
N LYS A 97 -0.59 0.64 -16.94
CA LYS A 97 -0.04 1.83 -17.63
C LYS A 97 -1.15 2.61 -18.36
N THR A 98 -2.01 1.91 -19.08
CA THR A 98 -3.17 2.55 -19.77
C THR A 98 -4.15 3.18 -18.77
N PHE A 99 -4.31 2.61 -17.61
CA PHE A 99 -5.11 3.18 -16.53
C PHE A 99 -4.43 4.40 -15.92
N GLN A 100 -3.13 4.35 -15.68
CA GLN A 100 -2.33 5.45 -15.13
C GLN A 100 -2.39 6.70 -16.03
N ASP A 101 -2.44 6.54 -17.35
CA ASP A 101 -2.62 7.66 -18.30
C ASP A 101 -3.98 8.37 -18.12
N LYS A 102 -4.97 7.74 -17.52
CA LYS A 102 -6.31 8.28 -17.29
C LYS A 102 -6.52 8.76 -15.85
N ASP A 103 -5.97 8.05 -14.90
CA ASP A 103 -6.04 8.35 -13.46
C ASP A 103 -4.69 8.02 -12.80
N ASN A 104 -3.89 9.06 -12.56
CA ASN A 104 -2.59 8.97 -11.91
C ASN A 104 -2.65 9.28 -10.40
N ASP A 105 -3.85 9.60 -9.87
CA ASP A 105 -4.06 9.98 -8.47
C ASP A 105 -4.07 8.76 -7.54
N TRP A 106 -2.93 8.07 -7.48
CA TRP A 106 -2.62 6.97 -6.56
C TRP A 106 -1.11 6.80 -6.43
N TYR A 107 -0.67 6.32 -5.28
CA TYR A 107 0.75 6.21 -4.95
C TYR A 107 1.15 4.78 -4.59
N MET A 108 0.38 4.08 -3.76
CA MET A 108 0.59 2.68 -3.43
C MET A 108 -0.40 1.79 -4.17
N PHE A 109 0.04 0.62 -4.59
CA PHE A 109 -0.88 -0.35 -5.16
C PHE A 109 -0.62 -1.77 -4.68
N LEU A 110 -1.70 -2.53 -4.64
CA LEU A 110 -1.75 -3.95 -4.32
C LEU A 110 -2.61 -4.65 -5.36
N THR A 111 -2.33 -5.93 -5.60
CA THR A 111 -3.08 -6.74 -6.56
C THR A 111 -3.57 -8.04 -5.91
N ASP A 112 -4.45 -8.75 -6.61
CA ASP A 112 -4.87 -10.10 -6.27
C ASP A 112 -3.95 -11.18 -6.88
N GLN A 113 -2.82 -10.79 -7.47
CA GLN A 113 -1.84 -11.68 -8.08
C GLN A 113 -0.68 -11.96 -7.12
N HIS A 114 -0.42 -13.24 -6.85
CA HIS A 114 0.61 -13.70 -5.91
C HIS A 114 1.69 -14.56 -6.57
N GLU A 115 1.53 -14.89 -7.86
CA GLU A 115 2.54 -15.66 -8.60
C GLU A 115 3.81 -14.82 -8.84
N ASP A 116 4.97 -15.43 -8.69
CA ASP A 116 6.27 -14.77 -8.83
C ASP A 116 6.44 -13.99 -10.14
N ALA A 117 5.87 -14.51 -11.24
CA ALA A 117 5.96 -13.87 -12.54
C ALA A 117 5.23 -12.50 -12.54
N TYR A 118 4.05 -12.46 -11.95
CA TYR A 118 3.28 -11.22 -11.79
C TYR A 118 3.97 -10.26 -10.81
N ILE A 119 4.44 -10.78 -9.66
CA ILE A 119 5.14 -9.95 -8.68
C ILE A 119 6.37 -9.29 -9.31
N LYS A 120 7.18 -10.03 -10.07
CA LYS A 120 8.37 -9.51 -10.77
C LYS A 120 8.03 -8.45 -11.81
N ALA A 121 6.98 -8.67 -12.60
CA ALA A 121 6.55 -7.71 -13.62
C ALA A 121 6.00 -6.41 -13.01
N LEU A 122 5.23 -6.52 -11.92
CA LEU A 122 4.68 -5.37 -11.20
C LEU A 122 5.76 -4.61 -10.43
N ALA A 123 6.76 -5.30 -9.89
CA ALA A 123 7.94 -4.70 -9.29
C ALA A 123 8.74 -3.89 -10.32
N ALA A 124 8.96 -4.45 -11.51
CA ALA A 124 9.61 -3.73 -12.61
C ALA A 124 8.80 -2.47 -13.03
N PHE A 125 7.47 -2.58 -13.11
CA PHE A 125 6.62 -1.41 -13.36
C PHE A 125 6.77 -0.33 -12.28
N ALA A 126 6.80 -0.72 -11.00
CA ALA A 126 6.99 0.22 -9.90
C ALA A 126 8.39 0.86 -9.96
N ALA A 127 9.43 0.09 -10.26
CA ALA A 127 10.80 0.60 -10.43
C ALA A 127 10.92 1.61 -11.60
N ASP A 128 10.26 1.33 -12.72
CA ASP A 128 10.20 2.22 -13.89
C ASP A 128 9.49 3.56 -13.59
N SER A 129 8.74 3.65 -12.49
CA SER A 129 8.08 4.89 -12.07
C SER A 129 9.01 5.90 -11.40
N GLU A 130 10.24 5.54 -11.08
CA GLU A 130 11.23 6.45 -10.52
C GLU A 130 11.68 7.46 -11.59
N PRO A 131 11.44 8.77 -11.37
CA PRO A 131 11.79 9.76 -12.38
C PRO A 131 13.31 9.87 -12.55
N SER A 132 13.75 9.99 -13.79
CA SER A 132 15.13 10.33 -14.11
C SER A 132 15.46 11.76 -13.67
N GLU A 133 16.74 12.07 -13.51
CA GLU A 133 17.22 13.42 -13.18
C GLU A 133 16.76 14.47 -14.22
N ALA A 134 16.69 14.07 -15.48
CA ALA A 134 16.21 14.94 -16.56
C ALA A 134 14.70 15.26 -16.41
N GLU A 135 13.87 14.28 -16.05
CA GLU A 135 12.43 14.45 -15.81
C GLU A 135 12.18 15.32 -14.56
N LEU A 136 12.95 15.10 -13.49
CA LEU A 136 12.91 15.96 -12.30
C LEU A 136 13.22 17.42 -12.64
N THR A 137 14.24 17.66 -13.48
CA THR A 137 14.67 19.00 -13.92
C THR A 137 13.65 19.62 -14.85
N ALA A 138 13.00 18.83 -15.71
CA ALA A 138 11.99 19.28 -16.65
C ALA A 138 10.62 19.57 -15.99
N GLY A 139 10.44 19.22 -14.70
CA GLY A 139 9.18 19.41 -13.99
C GLY A 139 8.06 18.48 -14.49
N VAL A 140 8.43 17.31 -14.99
CA VAL A 140 7.45 16.29 -15.40
C VAL A 140 6.59 15.87 -14.21
N GLU A 141 5.34 15.51 -14.48
CA GLU A 141 4.40 15.04 -13.47
C GLU A 141 4.99 13.84 -12.69
N ASP A 142 4.72 13.78 -11.39
CA ASP A 142 5.21 12.72 -10.53
C ASP A 142 4.41 11.44 -10.76
N HIS A 143 5.05 10.43 -11.33
CA HIS A 143 4.47 9.12 -11.62
C HIS A 143 4.95 8.04 -10.64
N ARG A 144 5.70 8.41 -9.59
CA ARG A 144 6.22 7.43 -8.63
C ARG A 144 5.14 6.59 -8.01
N LYS A 145 5.36 5.29 -8.00
CA LYS A 145 4.46 4.29 -7.43
C LYS A 145 5.21 3.36 -6.48
N PHE A 146 4.49 2.84 -5.49
CA PHE A 146 4.98 1.77 -4.63
C PHE A 146 4.11 0.53 -4.79
N TYR A 147 4.75 -0.59 -5.05
CA TYR A 147 4.11 -1.90 -5.06
C TYR A 147 4.26 -2.59 -3.72
N PHE A 148 3.15 -3.01 -3.13
CA PHE A 148 3.13 -3.88 -1.97
C PHE A 148 2.72 -5.28 -2.40
N ALA A 149 3.64 -6.23 -2.27
CA ALA A 149 3.45 -7.63 -2.65
C ALA A 149 3.41 -8.54 -1.42
N GLU A 150 2.55 -9.53 -1.47
CA GLU A 150 2.50 -10.65 -0.55
C GLU A 150 2.94 -11.92 -1.28
N THR A 151 3.73 -12.77 -0.62
CA THR A 151 4.22 -14.01 -1.20
C THR A 151 4.31 -15.13 -0.17
N ASP A 152 4.11 -16.36 -0.61
CA ASP A 152 4.42 -17.59 0.14
C ASP A 152 5.72 -18.28 -0.35
N ASN A 153 6.40 -17.66 -1.33
CA ASN A 153 7.69 -18.11 -1.84
C ASN A 153 8.84 -17.49 -1.05
N LYS A 154 9.56 -18.30 -0.28
CA LYS A 154 10.72 -17.88 0.52
C LYS A 154 11.93 -17.46 -0.32
N GLU A 155 12.02 -17.99 -1.54
CA GLU A 155 13.14 -17.75 -2.46
C GLU A 155 12.90 -16.54 -3.38
N LEU A 156 11.74 -15.88 -3.26
CA LEU A 156 11.48 -14.69 -4.07
C LEU A 156 12.55 -13.62 -3.79
N LYS A 157 13.22 -13.20 -4.86
CA LYS A 157 14.23 -12.15 -4.81
C LYS A 157 13.91 -11.07 -5.81
N LEU A 158 13.83 -9.86 -5.32
CA LEU A 158 13.72 -8.61 -6.07
C LEU A 158 14.86 -7.69 -5.62
N THR A 159 15.12 -6.63 -6.39
CA THR A 159 16.23 -5.70 -6.08
C THR A 159 15.86 -4.25 -6.34
N ASP A 160 14.58 -3.98 -6.53
CA ASP A 160 14.10 -2.63 -6.79
C ASP A 160 13.72 -1.91 -5.49
N ARG A 161 13.78 -0.59 -5.56
CA ARG A 161 13.55 0.29 -4.41
C ARG A 161 12.07 0.67 -4.25
N ARG A 162 11.22 0.32 -5.21
CA ARG A 162 9.79 0.69 -5.23
C ARG A 162 8.86 -0.45 -4.89
N THR A 163 9.40 -1.58 -4.46
CA THR A 163 8.62 -2.74 -4.05
C THR A 163 8.90 -3.12 -2.61
N VAL A 164 7.85 -3.35 -1.86
CA VAL A 164 7.87 -3.91 -0.51
C VAL A 164 7.25 -5.29 -0.56
N VAL A 165 8.00 -6.31 -0.17
CA VAL A 165 7.51 -7.70 -0.16
C VAL A 165 7.34 -8.17 1.27
N ILE A 166 6.21 -8.81 1.57
CA ILE A 166 5.97 -9.52 2.82
C ILE A 166 5.75 -11.01 2.55
N TYR A 167 6.50 -11.85 3.26
CA TYR A 167 6.28 -13.29 3.28
C TYR A 167 5.20 -13.63 4.29
N THR A 168 4.27 -14.48 3.89
CA THR A 168 3.26 -15.08 4.76
C THR A 168 3.15 -16.58 4.53
N GLY A 169 2.79 -17.32 5.56
CA GLY A 169 2.44 -18.74 5.42
C GLY A 169 1.00 -18.96 4.96
N ASN A 170 0.21 -17.88 4.83
CA ASN A 170 -1.21 -17.93 4.49
C ASN A 170 -1.63 -16.65 3.76
N LEU A 171 -1.74 -16.72 2.44
CA LEU A 171 -2.14 -15.59 1.59
C LEU A 171 -3.58 -15.09 1.85
N ASP A 172 -4.44 -15.87 2.50
CA ASP A 172 -5.79 -15.41 2.88
C ASP A 172 -5.79 -14.36 3.99
N GLU A 173 -4.67 -14.17 4.71
CA GLU A 173 -4.53 -13.18 5.77
C GLU A 173 -4.33 -11.76 5.25
N GLN A 174 -3.97 -11.60 3.98
CA GLN A 174 -3.73 -10.30 3.34
C GLN A 174 -2.73 -9.46 4.13
N ALA A 175 -1.55 -10.03 4.39
CA ALA A 175 -0.57 -9.49 5.33
C ALA A 175 -0.04 -8.11 4.89
N GLU A 176 0.13 -7.86 3.59
CA GLU A 176 0.53 -6.56 3.06
C GLU A 176 -0.54 -5.49 3.31
N ALA A 177 -1.81 -5.84 3.14
CA ALA A 177 -2.92 -4.92 3.40
C ALA A 177 -3.06 -4.65 4.90
N ALA A 178 -2.89 -5.66 5.76
CA ALA A 178 -2.88 -5.51 7.21
C ALA A 178 -1.74 -4.59 7.66
N TRP A 179 -0.57 -4.74 7.07
CA TRP A 179 0.59 -3.92 7.38
C TRP A 179 0.35 -2.45 7.00
N ILE A 180 -0.08 -2.18 5.77
CA ILE A 180 -0.43 -0.82 5.33
C ILE A 180 -1.49 -0.22 6.27
N GLY A 181 -2.55 -0.95 6.58
CA GLY A 181 -3.62 -0.49 7.47
C GLY A 181 -3.14 -0.15 8.88
N SER A 182 -2.10 -0.83 9.38
CA SER A 182 -1.55 -0.63 10.71
C SER A 182 -0.69 0.63 10.84
N VAL A 183 -0.15 1.16 9.75
CA VAL A 183 0.81 2.26 9.76
C VAL A 183 0.51 3.38 8.77
N GLY A 184 -0.19 3.09 7.67
CA GLY A 184 -0.50 4.05 6.61
C GLY A 184 -1.23 5.33 7.04
N PRO A 185 -2.08 5.33 8.10
CA PRO A 185 -2.71 6.55 8.61
C PRO A 185 -1.75 7.59 9.21
N TRP A 186 -0.51 7.23 9.47
CA TRP A 186 0.46 8.14 10.08
C TRP A 186 1.17 8.98 9.02
N TYR A 187 1.59 10.17 9.40
CA TYR A 187 2.40 11.02 8.52
C TYR A 187 3.68 10.31 8.09
N PRO A 188 4.08 10.45 6.82
CA PRO A 188 5.38 9.97 6.35
C PRO A 188 6.51 10.38 7.30
N GLN A 189 7.43 9.47 7.59
CA GLN A 189 8.55 9.62 8.54
C GLN A 189 8.17 9.87 10.02
N SER A 190 6.90 10.02 10.37
CA SER A 190 6.53 10.19 11.78
C SER A 190 6.66 8.89 12.58
N VAL A 191 6.63 7.76 11.91
CA VAL A 191 6.75 6.42 12.49
C VAL A 191 7.51 5.49 11.55
N THR A 192 8.31 4.60 12.10
CA THR A 192 8.91 3.53 11.30
C THR A 192 7.87 2.49 10.87
N TRP A 193 8.05 1.91 9.70
CA TRP A 193 7.24 0.79 9.20
C TRP A 193 7.65 -0.55 9.82
N LYS A 194 8.87 -0.62 10.35
CA LYS A 194 9.34 -1.74 11.18
C LYS A 194 8.57 -1.80 12.51
N PHE A 195 8.53 -2.96 13.13
CA PHE A 195 7.92 -3.20 14.46
C PHE A 195 6.42 -2.92 14.55
N LYS A 196 5.71 -2.85 13.43
CA LYS A 196 4.26 -2.75 13.44
C LYS A 196 3.62 -4.10 13.72
N MET A 197 2.49 -4.07 14.39
CA MET A 197 1.74 -5.25 14.81
C MET A 197 0.43 -5.33 14.00
N PRO A 198 0.46 -5.86 12.77
CA PRO A 198 -0.75 -6.02 11.99
C PRO A 198 -1.66 -7.04 12.67
N VAL A 199 -2.92 -6.69 12.85
CA VAL A 199 -3.93 -7.57 13.44
C VAL A 199 -4.42 -8.56 12.39
N GLY A 200 -4.53 -9.83 12.76
CA GLY A 200 -5.05 -10.87 11.87
C GLY A 200 -3.97 -11.56 11.02
N VAL A 201 -2.69 -11.21 11.21
CA VAL A 201 -1.58 -11.85 10.52
C VAL A 201 -0.85 -12.79 11.46
N SER A 202 -0.69 -14.04 11.06
CA SER A 202 0.00 -15.06 11.82
C SER A 202 1.52 -14.99 11.64
N VAL A 203 2.23 -15.54 12.62
CA VAL A 203 3.68 -15.72 12.50
C VAL A 203 3.95 -16.97 11.69
N PRO A 204 4.64 -16.88 10.56
CA PRO A 204 4.96 -18.06 9.76
C PRO A 204 5.92 -18.99 10.50
N ASN A 205 5.71 -20.29 10.34
CA ASN A 205 6.59 -21.30 10.93
C ASN A 205 7.83 -21.49 10.03
N LEU A 206 8.90 -20.78 10.33
CA LEU A 206 10.13 -20.77 9.54
C LEU A 206 11.31 -21.34 10.33
N LYS A 207 12.18 -22.06 9.62
CA LYS A 207 13.48 -22.49 10.14
C LYS A 207 14.47 -21.32 10.07
N GLU A 208 15.54 -21.39 10.86
CA GLU A 208 16.59 -20.36 10.86
C GLU A 208 17.22 -20.15 9.47
N SER A 209 17.44 -21.23 8.70
CA SER A 209 17.94 -21.14 7.34
C SER A 209 16.96 -20.41 6.40
N GLU A 210 15.66 -20.56 6.60
CA GLU A 210 14.64 -19.88 5.80
C GLU A 210 14.54 -18.41 6.18
N LEU A 211 14.71 -18.08 7.45
CA LEU A 211 14.82 -16.69 7.92
C LEU A 211 16.03 -15.99 7.30
N THR A 212 17.18 -16.69 7.22
CA THR A 212 18.37 -16.15 6.56
C THR A 212 18.11 -15.82 5.09
N ILE A 213 17.39 -16.68 4.35
CA ILE A 213 17.02 -16.44 2.95
C ILE A 213 16.14 -15.19 2.84
N LEU A 214 15.12 -15.06 3.70
CA LEU A 214 14.26 -13.87 3.70
C LEU A 214 15.04 -12.59 4.01
N GLU A 215 15.99 -12.64 4.95
CA GLU A 215 16.85 -11.50 5.29
C GLU A 215 17.76 -11.11 4.11
N GLU A 216 18.41 -12.07 3.48
CA GLU A 216 19.30 -11.84 2.31
C GLU A 216 18.52 -11.32 1.08
N ASN A 217 17.25 -11.70 0.94
CA ASN A 217 16.38 -11.25 -0.13
C ASN A 217 15.58 -9.98 0.23
N HIS A 218 15.81 -9.37 1.40
CA HIS A 218 15.11 -8.19 1.88
C HIS A 218 13.58 -8.34 1.94
N VAL A 219 13.10 -9.56 2.13
CA VAL A 219 11.69 -9.87 2.31
C VAL A 219 11.30 -9.63 3.76
N ASN A 220 10.16 -8.98 3.98
CA ASN A 220 9.63 -8.74 5.32
C ASN A 220 8.78 -9.93 5.78
N TRP A 221 8.64 -10.14 7.08
CA TRP A 221 7.75 -11.15 7.66
C TRP A 221 7.30 -10.75 9.05
N VAL A 222 6.25 -11.39 9.55
CA VAL A 222 5.83 -11.24 10.95
C VAL A 222 6.64 -12.20 11.81
N THR A 223 7.26 -11.70 12.86
CA THR A 223 7.99 -12.49 13.88
C THR A 223 7.32 -12.36 15.22
N ASN A 224 7.63 -13.30 16.13
CA ASN A 224 7.22 -13.25 17.53
C ASN A 224 8.45 -13.13 18.44
N GLU A 225 8.65 -11.98 19.03
CA GLU A 225 9.67 -11.75 20.04
C GLU A 225 9.03 -11.06 21.25
N TYR A 226 9.45 -11.43 22.43
CA TYR A 226 8.92 -10.89 23.70
C TYR A 226 7.38 -11.02 23.82
N LYS A 227 6.80 -12.10 23.29
CA LYS A 227 5.35 -12.37 23.26
C LYS A 227 4.54 -11.33 22.44
N LYS A 228 5.16 -10.70 21.46
CA LYS A 228 4.49 -9.76 20.53
C LYS A 228 4.81 -10.14 19.10
N ASN A 229 3.76 -10.17 18.29
CA ASN A 229 3.89 -10.33 16.84
C ASN A 229 4.14 -8.98 16.21
N TYR A 230 5.18 -8.84 15.39
CA TYR A 230 5.47 -7.61 14.67
C TYR A 230 6.23 -7.86 13.37
N ILE A 231 6.19 -6.89 12.48
CA ILE A 231 6.97 -6.89 11.23
C ILE A 231 8.45 -6.79 11.57
N LYS A 232 9.25 -7.75 11.12
CA LYS A 232 10.68 -7.88 11.47
C LYS A 232 11.52 -6.78 10.83
N ASN A 233 11.38 -6.56 9.54
CA ASN A 233 12.19 -5.58 8.82
C ASN A 233 11.38 -4.27 8.61
N GLY A 234 11.11 -3.85 7.44
CA GLY A 234 10.44 -2.60 7.07
C GLY A 234 11.19 -1.97 5.91
N CYS A 235 11.79 -2.85 5.09
CA CYS A 235 12.61 -2.48 3.96
C CYS A 235 11.91 -2.76 2.63
N CYS A 236 12.37 -2.07 1.61
CA CYS A 236 12.11 -2.35 0.21
C CYS A 236 13.00 -3.51 -0.28
N ALA A 237 12.74 -3.99 -1.48
CA ALA A 237 13.44 -5.15 -2.04
C ALA A 237 14.94 -4.90 -2.33
N ASP A 238 15.38 -3.66 -2.39
CA ASP A 238 16.81 -3.28 -2.45
C ASP A 238 17.51 -3.22 -1.08
N GLY A 239 16.74 -3.36 0.02
CA GLY A 239 17.23 -3.28 1.39
C GLY A 239 17.13 -1.90 2.04
N GLU A 240 16.78 -0.85 1.30
CA GLU A 240 16.54 0.47 1.86
C GLU A 240 15.30 0.48 2.75
N TRP A 241 15.30 1.35 3.76
CA TRP A 241 14.14 1.50 4.65
C TRP A 241 12.99 2.19 3.93
N PHE A 242 11.83 1.54 3.90
CA PHE A 242 10.65 2.07 3.23
C PHE A 242 10.23 3.45 3.75
N ASP A 243 10.30 3.68 5.06
CA ASP A 243 9.97 4.97 5.67
C ASP A 243 10.91 6.10 5.23
N THR A 244 12.17 5.80 4.94
CA THR A 244 13.14 6.77 4.41
C THR A 244 12.77 7.19 2.99
N ILE A 245 12.41 6.24 2.13
CA ILE A 245 12.04 6.52 0.75
C ILE A 245 10.70 7.27 0.71
N LEU A 246 9.71 6.80 1.46
CA LEU A 246 8.41 7.44 1.58
C LEU A 246 8.52 8.90 2.04
N GLY A 247 9.37 9.15 3.03
CA GLY A 247 9.59 10.51 3.51
C GLY A 247 10.31 11.39 2.51
N GLY A 248 11.27 10.84 1.75
CA GLY A 248 11.93 11.56 0.66
C GLY A 248 10.95 11.96 -0.44
N ASP A 249 10.05 11.05 -0.83
CA ASP A 249 9.01 11.33 -1.82
C ASP A 249 8.02 12.38 -1.33
N TRP A 250 7.61 12.29 -0.07
CA TRP A 250 6.72 13.28 0.52
C TRP A 250 7.35 14.68 0.55
N ILE A 251 8.61 14.79 0.95
CA ILE A 251 9.34 16.07 0.92
C ILE A 251 9.42 16.60 -0.52
N ALA A 252 9.79 15.75 -1.48
CA ALA A 252 9.89 16.14 -2.88
C ALA A 252 8.56 16.62 -3.45
N LYS A 253 7.45 15.99 -3.09
CA LYS A 253 6.09 16.42 -3.47
C LYS A 253 5.75 17.78 -2.85
N THR A 254 5.93 17.94 -1.55
CA THR A 254 5.61 19.18 -0.81
C THR A 254 6.45 20.38 -1.27
N MET A 255 7.67 20.17 -1.75
CA MET A 255 8.53 21.24 -2.25
C MET A 255 8.15 21.71 -3.67
N ARG A 256 7.31 20.95 -4.39
CA ARG A 256 6.84 21.30 -5.73
C ARG A 256 5.49 22.04 -5.72
N GLU A 257 4.72 21.93 -4.64
CA GLU A 257 3.49 22.67 -4.39
C GLU A 257 3.80 24.09 -3.86
#